data_1f4e34d8a1511ac302aa09379db125b9
#
_entry.id   1f4e34d8a1511ac302aa09379db125b9
#
_cell.length_a   1.000
_cell.length_b   1.000
_cell.length_c   1.000
_cell.angle_alpha   90.00
_cell.angle_beta   90.00
_cell.angle_gamma   90.00
#
_symmetry.space_group_name_H-M   'P 1'
#
loop_
_entity.id
_entity.type
_entity.pdbx_description
1 polymer ?
#
loop_
_entity_poly.entity_id
_entity_poly.type
_entity_poly.pdbx_seq_one_letter_code
_entity_poly.pdbx_strand_id
1 'polypeptide(L)'
;MNGFSDKVKQKLGYYVYALADPRDNKIFYIGKGINNRIFQHEEKLDNSNKSNRIKEILSSGNKIKKLIISYGLSEKEAFVAESALINIMNYIDSQSLTNVVSGHHTAPVITAEDFEKIYGAEILSKEDIFRNLLIVKINSLYKYDMSDSQVMECARGHWIIDTKRAENCDYLIAVNHGLIVGVYE
;
A
#
# COMPACT_ATOMS: atom_id res chain seq x y z
N MET A 1 25.93 4.83 19.94
CA MET A 1 25.45 6.22 19.65
C MET A 1 23.98 6.25 20.05
N ASN A 2 23.62 7.11 21.00
CA ASN A 2 22.25 7.13 21.57
C ASN A 2 21.43 8.34 21.07
N GLY A 3 21.98 9.13 20.14
CA GLY A 3 21.28 10.28 19.58
C GLY A 3 22.19 11.12 18.68
N PHE A 4 21.56 12.03 17.94
CA PHE A 4 22.23 13.05 17.14
C PHE A 4 22.56 14.28 17.96
N SER A 5 23.67 14.95 17.64
CA SER A 5 23.99 16.28 18.19
C SER A 5 22.98 17.32 17.63
N ASP A 6 22.87 18.47 18.31
CA ASP A 6 21.94 19.52 17.90
C ASP A 6 22.26 20.08 16.50
N LYS A 7 23.54 20.17 16.15
CA LYS A 7 23.96 20.54 14.79
C LYS A 7 23.45 19.55 13.73
N VAL A 8 23.47 18.25 14.02
CA VAL A 8 22.98 17.21 13.13
C VAL A 8 21.45 17.25 13.05
N LYS A 9 20.75 17.44 14.17
CA LYS A 9 19.28 17.58 14.20
C LYS A 9 18.79 18.74 13.32
N GLN A 10 19.46 19.90 13.41
CA GLN A 10 19.13 21.05 12.56
C GLN A 10 19.32 20.76 11.07
N LYS A 11 20.38 20.04 10.71
CA LYS A 11 20.65 19.66 9.31
C LYS A 11 19.67 18.60 8.80
N LEU A 12 19.24 17.67 9.67
CA LEU A 12 18.32 16.60 9.31
C LEU A 12 16.91 17.10 8.98
N GLY A 13 16.36 18.05 9.74
CA GLY A 13 14.96 18.42 9.62
C GLY A 13 14.05 17.20 9.79
N TYR A 14 12.99 17.11 9.01
CA TYR A 14 12.30 15.84 8.82
C TYR A 14 13.11 14.92 7.89
N TYR A 15 13.06 13.64 8.17
CA TYR A 15 13.82 12.63 7.42
C TYR A 15 13.05 11.33 7.32
N VAL A 16 13.36 10.53 6.30
CA VAL A 16 12.91 9.14 6.14
C VAL A 16 14.09 8.23 6.46
N TYR A 17 13.81 7.16 7.18
CA TYR A 17 14.83 6.22 7.64
C TYR A 17 14.34 4.78 7.49
N ALA A 18 15.30 3.85 7.48
CA ALA A 18 15.03 2.43 7.59
C ALA A 18 15.80 1.79 8.75
N LEU A 19 15.21 0.72 9.28
CA LEU A 19 15.87 -0.21 10.17
C LEU A 19 16.16 -1.49 9.39
N ALA A 20 17.42 -1.94 9.41
CA ALA A 20 17.85 -3.15 8.74
C ALA A 20 18.51 -4.12 9.72
N ASP A 21 18.32 -5.39 9.46
CA ASP A 21 19.00 -6.47 10.15
C ASP A 21 20.47 -6.52 9.69
N PRO A 22 21.45 -6.39 10.56
CA PRO A 22 22.87 -6.42 10.16
C PRO A 22 23.34 -7.79 9.67
N ARG A 23 22.62 -8.86 9.96
CA ARG A 23 22.97 -10.24 9.62
C ARG A 23 22.81 -10.55 8.12
N ASP A 24 21.78 -9.95 7.50
CA ASP A 24 21.44 -10.15 6.09
C ASP A 24 21.26 -8.85 5.28
N ASN A 25 21.42 -7.70 5.95
CA ASN A 25 21.16 -6.36 5.41
C ASN A 25 19.72 -6.09 4.93
N LYS A 26 18.75 -6.93 5.29
CA LYS A 26 17.36 -6.73 4.91
C LYS A 26 16.72 -5.62 5.74
N ILE A 27 16.05 -4.71 5.04
CA ILE A 27 15.21 -3.70 5.65
C ILE A 27 13.94 -4.39 6.18
N PHE A 28 13.63 -4.15 7.45
CA PHE A 28 12.41 -4.69 8.07
C PHE A 28 11.45 -3.60 8.54
N TYR A 29 11.85 -2.34 8.53
CA TYR A 29 11.00 -1.22 8.90
C TYR A 29 11.43 0.06 8.18
N ILE A 30 10.46 0.84 7.71
CA ILE A 30 10.64 2.19 7.16
C ILE A 30 9.81 3.15 8.00
N GLY A 31 10.32 4.36 8.26
CA GLY A 31 9.61 5.38 9.02
C GLY A 31 10.06 6.78 8.72
N LYS A 32 9.16 7.75 8.96
CA LYS A 32 9.54 9.16 9.01
C LYS A 32 9.92 9.59 10.42
N GLY A 33 10.78 10.60 10.54
CA GLY A 33 11.21 11.09 11.83
C GLY A 33 11.68 12.54 11.83
N ILE A 34 11.80 13.06 13.03
CA ILE A 34 12.45 14.31 13.36
C ILE A 34 13.34 14.10 14.57
N ASN A 35 14.42 14.85 14.71
CA ASN A 35 15.36 14.74 15.83
C ASN A 35 15.88 13.30 16.03
N ASN A 36 15.72 12.74 17.22
CA ASN A 36 16.22 11.41 17.60
C ASN A 36 15.22 10.27 17.36
N ARG A 37 14.18 10.45 16.55
CA ARG A 37 13.11 9.45 16.35
C ARG A 37 13.64 8.05 16.00
N ILE A 38 14.64 7.95 15.15
CA ILE A 38 15.24 6.69 14.70
C ILE A 38 15.82 5.83 15.86
N PHE A 39 16.21 6.44 16.98
CA PHE A 39 16.79 5.75 18.15
C PHE A 39 15.72 5.23 19.11
N GLN A 40 14.52 5.81 19.11
CA GLN A 40 13.45 5.49 20.08
C GLN A 40 12.87 4.06 19.94
N HIS A 41 13.14 3.39 18.82
CA HIS A 41 12.61 2.04 18.58
C HIS A 41 13.18 0.97 19.50
N GLU A 42 14.40 1.16 20.00
CA GLU A 42 15.04 0.24 20.96
C GLU A 42 14.64 0.54 22.41
N GLU A 43 14.15 1.74 22.69
CA GLU A 43 13.76 2.18 24.04
C GLU A 43 12.34 1.76 24.41
N LYS A 44 11.45 1.68 23.41
CA LYS A 44 10.03 1.39 23.60
C LYS A 44 9.63 0.12 22.80
N LEU A 45 9.92 -1.03 23.40
CA LEU A 45 9.58 -2.33 22.82
C LEU A 45 8.20 -2.78 23.34
N ASP A 46 7.32 -3.10 22.41
CA ASP A 46 5.99 -3.66 22.63
C ASP A 46 5.90 -5.10 22.08
N ASN A 47 4.69 -5.60 21.82
CA ASN A 47 4.45 -6.93 21.24
C ASN A 47 4.25 -6.88 19.72
N SER A 48 4.61 -5.78 19.05
CA SER A 48 4.52 -5.67 17.58
C SER A 48 5.59 -6.52 16.88
N ASN A 49 5.34 -6.87 15.63
CA ASN A 49 6.29 -7.59 14.79
C ASN A 49 7.64 -6.85 14.69
N LYS A 50 7.61 -5.53 14.60
CA LYS A 50 8.79 -4.67 14.63
C LYS A 50 9.60 -4.88 15.92
N SER A 51 8.95 -4.78 17.07
CA SER A 51 9.60 -4.94 18.37
C SER A 51 10.15 -6.36 18.57
N ASN A 52 9.45 -7.37 18.08
CA ASN A 52 9.92 -8.76 18.13
C ASN A 52 11.19 -8.94 17.28
N ARG A 53 11.22 -8.36 16.05
CA ARG A 53 12.43 -8.39 15.22
C ARG A 53 13.60 -7.65 15.86
N ILE A 54 13.34 -6.51 16.49
CA ILE A 54 14.36 -5.77 17.25
C ILE A 54 14.94 -6.62 18.40
N LYS A 55 14.07 -7.24 19.21
CA LYS A 55 14.49 -8.12 20.32
C LYS A 55 15.35 -9.29 19.82
N GLU A 56 14.97 -9.92 18.71
CA GLU A 56 15.73 -11.02 18.11
C GLU A 56 17.14 -10.57 17.70
N ILE A 57 17.28 -9.44 17.02
CA ILE A 57 18.58 -8.90 16.61
C ILE A 57 19.46 -8.60 17.82
N LEU A 58 18.90 -7.92 18.82
CA LEU A 58 19.64 -7.56 20.03
C LEU A 58 20.06 -8.78 20.85
N SER A 59 19.19 -9.80 20.98
CA SER A 59 19.50 -11.04 21.70
C SER A 59 20.60 -11.88 21.03
N SER A 60 20.79 -11.71 19.72
CA SER A 60 21.91 -12.32 18.99
C SER A 60 23.24 -11.56 19.11
N GLY A 61 23.30 -10.53 19.98
CA GLY A 61 24.50 -9.73 20.20
C GLY A 61 24.76 -8.67 19.12
N ASN A 62 23.84 -8.49 18.18
CA ASN A 62 23.97 -7.53 17.09
C ASN A 62 23.31 -6.19 17.42
N LYS A 63 23.71 -5.13 16.72
CA LYS A 63 23.09 -3.79 16.79
C LYS A 63 22.30 -3.54 15.52
N ILE A 64 21.10 -2.98 15.66
CA ILE A 64 20.26 -2.62 14.50
C ILE A 64 20.98 -1.61 13.62
N LYS A 65 21.01 -1.89 12.33
CA LYS A 65 21.51 -0.96 11.32
C LYS A 65 20.47 0.11 11.04
N LYS A 66 20.81 1.36 11.34
CA LYS A 66 19.96 2.53 11.15
C LYS A 66 20.41 3.30 9.91
N LEU A 67 19.53 3.46 8.93
CA LEU A 67 19.83 4.08 7.64
C LEU A 67 19.01 5.37 7.51
N ILE A 68 19.64 6.49 7.16
CA ILE A 68 18.96 7.70 6.72
C ILE A 68 18.81 7.61 5.21
N ILE A 69 17.58 7.59 4.71
CA ILE A 69 17.27 7.46 3.27
C ILE A 69 17.19 8.85 2.63
N SER A 70 16.48 9.77 3.28
CA SER A 70 16.33 11.15 2.82
C SER A 70 16.24 12.08 4.02
N TYR A 71 16.69 13.32 3.89
CA TYR A 71 16.73 14.29 4.99
C TYR A 71 16.57 15.73 4.47
N GLY A 72 16.38 16.68 5.38
CA GLY A 72 16.15 18.09 5.04
C GLY A 72 14.76 18.33 4.45
N LEU A 73 13.81 17.46 4.77
CA LEU A 73 12.44 17.47 4.23
C LEU A 73 11.53 18.32 5.12
N SER A 74 10.43 18.80 4.53
CA SER A 74 9.23 19.18 5.28
C SER A 74 8.51 17.91 5.78
N GLU A 75 7.59 18.07 6.73
CA GLU A 75 6.81 16.93 7.22
C GLU A 75 6.00 16.24 6.12
N LYS A 76 5.40 17.04 5.22
CA LYS A 76 4.61 16.55 4.08
C LYS A 76 5.46 15.73 3.10
N GLU A 77 6.65 16.23 2.76
CA GLU A 77 7.59 15.52 1.87
C GLU A 77 8.07 14.20 2.50
N ALA A 78 8.42 14.22 3.80
CA ALA A 78 8.81 13.01 4.52
C ALA A 78 7.68 11.98 4.54
N PHE A 79 6.44 12.42 4.71
CA PHE A 79 5.27 11.54 4.68
C PHE A 79 5.06 10.88 3.32
N VAL A 80 5.15 11.64 2.23
CA VAL A 80 5.01 11.11 0.85
C VAL A 80 6.15 10.13 0.54
N ALA A 81 7.38 10.49 0.89
CA ALA A 81 8.55 9.65 0.65
C ALA A 81 8.49 8.32 1.45
N GLU A 82 8.11 8.37 2.74
CA GLU A 82 7.89 7.18 3.57
C GLU A 82 6.86 6.25 2.91
N SER A 83 5.70 6.79 2.53
CA SER A 83 4.60 6.03 1.93
C SER A 83 5.00 5.38 0.61
N ALA A 84 5.69 6.09 -0.27
CA ALA A 84 6.16 5.56 -1.55
C ALA A 84 7.15 4.40 -1.36
N LEU A 85 8.07 4.54 -0.39
CA LEU A 85 9.05 3.49 -0.07
C LEU A 85 8.37 2.24 0.53
N ILE A 86 7.40 2.41 1.42
CA ILE A 86 6.63 1.30 1.98
C ILE A 86 5.87 0.58 0.86
N ASN A 87 5.22 1.31 -0.04
CA ASN A 87 4.46 0.73 -1.14
C ASN A 87 5.35 -0.08 -2.08
N ILE A 88 6.49 0.45 -2.50
CA ILE A 88 7.40 -0.29 -3.40
C ILE A 88 8.02 -1.51 -2.72
N MET A 89 8.38 -1.43 -1.44
CA MET A 89 8.89 -2.58 -0.70
C MET A 89 7.84 -3.68 -0.57
N ASN A 90 6.58 -3.34 -0.26
CA ASN A 90 5.49 -4.29 -0.20
C ASN A 90 5.13 -4.90 -1.57
N TYR A 91 5.36 -4.16 -2.66
CA TYR A 91 5.19 -4.68 -4.03
C TYR A 91 6.26 -5.72 -4.37
N ILE A 92 7.51 -5.48 -3.94
CA ILE A 92 8.63 -6.40 -4.17
C ILE A 92 8.49 -7.66 -3.29
N ASP A 93 8.19 -7.48 -2.00
CA ASP A 93 8.05 -8.55 -1.01
C ASP A 93 7.09 -8.10 0.10
N SER A 94 5.86 -8.59 0.05
CA SER A 94 4.78 -8.23 0.98
C SER A 94 5.06 -8.65 2.44
N GLN A 95 6.07 -9.47 2.69
CA GLN A 95 6.45 -9.94 4.03
C GLN A 95 7.74 -9.30 4.55
N SER A 96 8.40 -8.46 3.76
CA SER A 96 9.70 -7.88 4.13
C SER A 96 9.60 -6.86 5.24
N LEU A 97 8.53 -6.08 5.28
CA LEU A 97 8.35 -5.01 6.25
C LEU A 97 7.46 -5.41 7.44
N THR A 98 7.80 -4.90 8.60
CA THR A 98 6.98 -4.97 9.83
C THR A 98 6.08 -3.76 10.03
N ASN A 99 5.95 -2.91 9.03
CA ASN A 99 5.03 -1.78 9.02
C ASN A 99 3.58 -2.28 9.04
N VAL A 100 2.81 -1.90 10.07
CA VAL A 100 1.41 -2.35 10.27
C VAL A 100 0.46 -1.62 9.32
N VAL A 101 0.83 -0.44 8.85
CA VAL A 101 -0.01 0.43 8.02
C VAL A 101 0.68 0.61 6.67
N SER A 102 0.03 0.17 5.61
CA SER A 102 0.32 0.64 4.26
C SER A 102 0.21 2.17 4.27
N GLY A 103 1.16 2.86 3.65
CA GLY A 103 1.26 4.32 3.73
C GLY A 103 -0.10 5.01 3.56
N HIS A 104 -0.49 5.81 4.56
CA HIS A 104 -1.72 6.58 4.51
C HIS A 104 -1.69 7.52 3.30
N HIS A 105 -2.74 7.50 2.46
CA HIS A 105 -2.99 8.43 1.34
C HIS A 105 -2.11 8.31 0.09
N THR A 106 -1.37 7.24 -0.12
CA THR A 106 -0.75 7.00 -1.43
C THR A 106 -1.51 5.92 -2.19
N ALA A 107 -1.73 6.16 -3.47
CA ALA A 107 -2.23 5.14 -4.38
C ALA A 107 -1.31 3.91 -4.34
N PRO A 108 -1.84 2.70 -4.50
CA PRO A 108 -1.03 1.49 -4.58
C PRO A 108 -0.06 1.58 -5.76
N VAL A 109 1.00 0.76 -5.73
CA VAL A 109 1.84 0.58 -6.92
C VAL A 109 0.96 -0.04 -8.01
N ILE A 110 0.96 0.58 -9.19
CA ILE A 110 0.11 0.23 -10.32
C ILE A 110 0.94 0.26 -11.60
N THR A 111 0.62 -0.56 -12.59
CA THR A 111 1.28 -0.54 -13.89
C THR A 111 0.87 0.72 -14.68
N ALA A 112 1.71 1.14 -15.63
CA ALA A 112 1.37 2.25 -16.51
C ALA A 112 0.13 1.95 -17.36
N GLU A 113 -0.03 0.70 -17.79
CA GLU A 113 -1.18 0.21 -18.55
C GLU A 113 -2.48 0.28 -17.74
N ASP A 114 -2.45 -0.11 -16.46
CA ASP A 114 -3.63 -0.02 -15.61
C ASP A 114 -3.93 1.43 -15.23
N PHE A 115 -2.90 2.26 -15.06
CA PHE A 115 -3.09 3.69 -14.84
C PHE A 115 -3.81 4.34 -16.02
N GLU A 116 -3.41 4.00 -17.27
CA GLU A 116 -4.07 4.48 -18.49
C GLU A 116 -5.52 3.97 -18.59
N LYS A 117 -5.77 2.68 -18.31
CA LYS A 117 -7.13 2.13 -18.28
C LYS A 117 -8.05 2.87 -17.30
N ILE A 118 -7.54 3.26 -16.12
CA ILE A 118 -8.33 3.91 -15.08
C ILE A 118 -8.63 5.37 -15.43
N TYR A 119 -7.62 6.11 -15.84
CA TYR A 119 -7.73 7.56 -15.99
C TYR A 119 -7.96 8.01 -17.43
N GLY A 120 -7.65 7.17 -18.41
CA GLY A 120 -7.95 7.36 -19.82
C GLY A 120 -9.30 6.78 -20.26
N ALA A 121 -10.03 6.10 -19.37
CA ALA A 121 -11.33 5.52 -19.70
C ALA A 121 -12.36 6.60 -20.09
N GLU A 122 -13.09 6.35 -21.16
CA GLU A 122 -14.21 7.20 -21.56
C GLU A 122 -15.36 7.12 -20.55
N ILE A 123 -16.05 8.24 -20.36
CA ILE A 123 -17.22 8.29 -19.47
C ILE A 123 -18.42 7.70 -20.21
N LEU A 124 -18.96 6.60 -19.70
CA LEU A 124 -20.18 6.00 -20.21
C LEU A 124 -21.38 6.95 -19.93
N SER A 125 -22.02 7.42 -20.96
CA SER A 125 -23.22 8.25 -20.86
C SER A 125 -24.50 7.39 -20.79
N LYS A 126 -25.64 7.99 -20.43
CA LYS A 126 -26.92 7.28 -20.44
C LYS A 126 -27.34 6.88 -21.85
N GLU A 127 -26.95 7.66 -22.83
CA GLU A 127 -27.24 7.46 -24.25
C GLU A 127 -26.51 6.24 -24.81
N ASP A 128 -25.39 5.83 -24.17
CA ASP A 128 -24.60 4.66 -24.55
C ASP A 128 -25.19 3.34 -23.99
N ILE A 129 -26.20 3.42 -23.12
CA ILE A 129 -26.80 2.26 -22.46
C ILE A 129 -28.08 1.84 -23.22
N PHE A 130 -27.94 0.89 -24.12
CA PHE A 130 -29.07 0.34 -24.94
C PHE A 130 -29.64 -0.96 -24.40
N ARG A 131 -29.13 -1.47 -23.28
CA ARG A 131 -29.45 -2.80 -22.74
C ARG A 131 -29.74 -2.74 -21.24
N ASN A 132 -30.38 -3.78 -20.74
CA ASN A 132 -30.57 -3.95 -19.31
C ASN A 132 -29.27 -4.45 -18.68
N LEU A 133 -28.72 -3.67 -17.75
CA LEU A 133 -27.42 -3.95 -17.12
C LEU A 133 -27.61 -4.30 -15.65
N LEU A 134 -26.96 -5.38 -15.21
CA LEU A 134 -26.74 -5.68 -13.81
C LEU A 134 -25.34 -5.19 -13.43
N ILE A 135 -25.26 -4.15 -12.59
CA ILE A 135 -23.97 -3.58 -12.18
C ILE A 135 -23.62 -4.06 -10.77
N VAL A 136 -22.47 -4.71 -10.63
CA VAL A 136 -21.92 -5.16 -9.34
C VAL A 136 -20.62 -4.41 -9.02
N LYS A 137 -20.51 -3.92 -7.78
CA LYS A 137 -19.32 -3.20 -7.31
C LYS A 137 -18.38 -4.16 -6.60
N ILE A 138 -17.27 -4.50 -7.22
CA ILE A 138 -16.27 -5.44 -6.67
C ILE A 138 -15.06 -4.75 -6.02
N ASN A 139 -15.23 -3.52 -5.51
CA ASN A 139 -14.16 -2.65 -5.00
C ASN A 139 -13.23 -3.30 -3.97
N SER A 140 -13.77 -4.15 -3.09
CA SER A 140 -12.99 -4.84 -2.04
C SER A 140 -12.33 -6.14 -2.50
N LEU A 141 -12.76 -6.68 -3.65
CA LEU A 141 -12.31 -7.97 -4.17
C LEU A 141 -11.33 -7.80 -5.32
N TYR A 142 -11.46 -6.72 -6.10
CA TYR A 142 -10.66 -6.46 -7.28
C TYR A 142 -9.19 -6.14 -6.94
N LYS A 143 -8.28 -6.72 -7.72
CA LYS A 143 -6.85 -6.38 -7.76
C LYS A 143 -6.46 -6.11 -9.21
N TYR A 144 -5.52 -5.20 -9.43
CA TYR A 144 -5.12 -4.74 -10.77
C TYR A 144 -4.45 -5.82 -11.64
N ASP A 145 -3.95 -6.88 -11.05
CA ASP A 145 -3.31 -8.01 -11.74
C ASP A 145 -4.24 -9.21 -11.98
N MET A 146 -5.54 -9.05 -11.76
CA MET A 146 -6.52 -10.10 -11.98
C MET A 146 -6.73 -10.37 -13.48
N SER A 147 -6.76 -11.65 -13.84
CA SER A 147 -7.24 -12.10 -15.15
C SER A 147 -8.77 -11.93 -15.28
N ASP A 148 -9.28 -11.89 -16.51
CA ASP A 148 -10.72 -11.78 -16.76
C ASP A 148 -11.55 -12.86 -16.05
N SER A 149 -11.02 -14.09 -15.95
CA SER A 149 -11.65 -15.17 -15.21
C SER A 149 -11.73 -14.90 -13.71
N GLN A 150 -10.72 -14.29 -13.13
CA GLN A 150 -10.72 -13.92 -11.72
C GLN A 150 -11.67 -12.75 -11.43
N VAL A 151 -11.75 -11.78 -12.34
CA VAL A 151 -12.73 -10.67 -12.28
C VAL A 151 -14.15 -11.23 -12.36
N MET A 152 -14.40 -12.18 -13.28
CA MET A 152 -15.68 -12.86 -13.41
C MET A 152 -16.08 -13.58 -12.12
N GLU A 153 -15.15 -14.32 -11.48
CA GLU A 153 -15.45 -14.99 -10.20
C GLU A 153 -15.80 -13.98 -9.10
N CYS A 154 -15.12 -12.84 -9.03
CA CYS A 154 -15.49 -11.76 -8.12
C CYS A 154 -16.88 -11.18 -8.43
N ALA A 155 -17.22 -11.04 -9.71
CA ALA A 155 -18.51 -10.52 -10.16
C ALA A 155 -19.66 -11.50 -9.89
N ARG A 156 -19.42 -12.81 -9.98
CA ARG A 156 -20.39 -13.88 -9.70
C ARG A 156 -20.65 -14.11 -8.22
N GLY A 157 -19.94 -13.44 -7.32
CA GLY A 157 -20.03 -13.66 -5.88
C GLY A 157 -21.47 -13.60 -5.32
N HIS A 158 -21.61 -13.85 -4.02
CA HIS A 158 -22.91 -13.91 -3.36
C HIS A 158 -23.50 -12.50 -3.15
N TRP A 159 -24.28 -12.05 -4.14
CA TRP A 159 -24.97 -10.77 -4.09
C TRP A 159 -26.40 -10.94 -3.60
N ILE A 160 -26.88 -10.04 -2.76
CA ILE A 160 -28.29 -9.93 -2.39
C ILE A 160 -28.98 -9.13 -3.48
N ILE A 161 -29.54 -9.82 -4.46
CA ILE A 161 -30.25 -9.23 -5.61
C ILE A 161 -31.59 -9.91 -5.82
N ASP A 162 -32.52 -9.18 -6.43
CA ASP A 162 -33.78 -9.72 -6.91
C ASP A 162 -33.52 -10.59 -8.13
N THR A 163 -33.75 -11.91 -8.01
CA THR A 163 -33.45 -12.90 -9.04
C THR A 163 -34.23 -12.60 -10.33
N LYS A 164 -35.52 -12.19 -10.24
CA LYS A 164 -36.34 -11.87 -11.40
C LYS A 164 -35.83 -10.65 -12.17
N ARG A 165 -35.25 -9.68 -11.46
CA ARG A 165 -34.60 -8.54 -12.09
C ARG A 165 -33.29 -8.92 -12.75
N ALA A 166 -32.48 -9.77 -12.09
CA ALA A 166 -31.21 -10.23 -12.64
C ALA A 166 -31.40 -11.04 -13.92
N GLU A 167 -32.39 -11.93 -13.96
CA GLU A 167 -32.74 -12.75 -15.14
C GLU A 167 -33.16 -11.93 -16.37
N ASN A 168 -33.63 -10.70 -16.18
CA ASN A 168 -34.01 -9.78 -17.27
C ASN A 168 -32.85 -8.85 -17.70
N CYS A 169 -31.64 -9.01 -17.18
CA CYS A 169 -30.47 -8.23 -17.59
C CYS A 169 -29.74 -8.95 -18.73
N ASP A 170 -29.35 -8.17 -19.73
CA ASP A 170 -28.58 -8.67 -20.88
C ASP A 170 -27.10 -8.85 -20.54
N TYR A 171 -26.58 -8.01 -19.60
CA TYR A 171 -25.16 -8.00 -19.23
C TYR A 171 -24.97 -7.81 -17.73
N LEU A 172 -23.96 -8.51 -17.21
CA LEU A 172 -23.38 -8.27 -15.88
C LEU A 172 -22.12 -7.40 -16.03
N ILE A 173 -22.13 -6.23 -15.39
CA ILE A 173 -21.03 -5.27 -15.43
C ILE A 173 -20.31 -5.26 -14.08
N ALA A 174 -19.05 -5.67 -14.06
CA ALA A 174 -18.20 -5.56 -12.89
C ALA A 174 -17.54 -4.17 -12.83
N VAL A 175 -17.69 -3.47 -11.69
CA VAL A 175 -17.20 -2.10 -11.51
C VAL A 175 -16.28 -2.03 -10.30
N ASN A 176 -15.12 -1.41 -10.48
CA ASN A 176 -14.17 -1.06 -9.43
C ASN A 176 -14.00 0.46 -9.37
N HIS A 177 -14.46 1.10 -8.28
CA HIS A 177 -14.37 2.55 -8.07
C HIS A 177 -14.83 3.41 -9.28
N GLY A 178 -15.85 2.97 -9.98
CA GLY A 178 -16.41 3.67 -11.14
C GLY A 178 -15.85 3.22 -12.50
N LEU A 179 -14.77 2.46 -12.52
CA LEU A 179 -14.21 1.87 -13.73
C LEU A 179 -14.90 0.52 -14.04
N ILE A 180 -15.33 0.32 -15.28
CA ILE A 180 -15.78 -0.99 -15.77
C ILE A 180 -14.53 -1.86 -15.95
N VAL A 181 -14.49 -2.98 -15.23
CA VAL A 181 -13.36 -3.93 -15.25
C VAL A 181 -13.74 -5.29 -15.83
N GLY A 182 -15.01 -5.52 -16.11
CA GLY A 182 -15.50 -6.72 -16.78
C GLY A 182 -16.93 -6.54 -17.27
N VAL A 183 -17.23 -7.16 -18.42
CA VAL A 183 -18.57 -7.19 -19.06
C VAL A 183 -18.84 -8.64 -19.43
N TYR A 184 -19.96 -9.19 -18.96
CA TYR A 184 -20.33 -10.60 -19.14
C TYR A 184 -21.79 -10.70 -19.60
N GLU A 185 -22.08 -11.65 -20.53
CA GLU A 185 -23.40 -12.05 -20.98
C GLU A 185 -24.03 -13.11 -20.08
#